data_0aace8e44eda5436adc9c97ec4750643
#
_entry.id   0aace8e44eda5436adc9c97ec4750643
#
_cell.length_a   1.000
_cell.length_b   1.000
_cell.length_c   1.000
_cell.angle_alpha   90.00
_cell.angle_beta   90.00
_cell.angle_gamma   90.00
#
_symmetry.space_group_name_H-M   'P 1'
#
loop_
_entity.id
_entity.type
_entity.pdbx_description
1 polymer ?
#
loop_
_entity_poly.entity_id
_entity_poly.type
_entity_poly.pdbx_seq_one_letter_code
_entity_poly.pdbx_strand_id
1 'polypeptide(L)'
;MKVPLTVMDFLRRAELVYGDRIGLVDEPDQPAPSWGSLTWRQVAERARAQAAVFDAMGVEHGERVAMISHNSARLFTSFYGLSGYGRVLVPINFRLVAEEVQYIVEHSGADILLVDPELEDAMAAVKVKRKVVIGTDYDEEFYRFGVEPQPWAPDEDATATINYTSGTTARPKGVQLTHRNLWVNATTFGWHMGVTDRDVYLHTLPQFHCNGWGMVYAVTGMGGEHIILRKVDGGEILRRVDEHGITLLCGAPAVVNMILDAAAANPTEVPGRDRMRIVVAGAPPPTRTIERVETELGWEFVQIYGLTETAPLLTINRTRAEFDALSPADRAQRLSRAGAPALGVDMRVSAQGEVLARSNVVMGGYWNQPDATAEAIHADGSSGPDYFHTGDGGLVDHEQYVTISDRKKDVIISGGENVSSIEVEDAVFSHPDVIEVAIIGVPDQKWGEMVMALVVKAPGSALTEDELIAYTKHKLAGYKCPKRIEFRDELARTATGKLQKFKLREPYWVGHSRQVN
;
A
#
# COMPACT_ATOMS: atom_id res chain seq x y z
N MET A 1 -10.81 -33.66 -2.35
CA MET A 1 -11.29 -32.94 -1.14
C MET A 1 -11.11 -31.45 -1.38
N LYS A 2 -12.12 -30.62 -1.11
CA LYS A 2 -12.02 -29.16 -1.13
C LYS A 2 -12.00 -28.67 0.31
N VAL A 3 -10.99 -27.86 0.68
CA VAL A 3 -10.85 -27.22 2.00
C VAL A 3 -10.84 -25.72 1.78
N PRO A 4 -11.68 -24.95 2.48
CA PRO A 4 -11.71 -23.50 2.36
C PRO A 4 -10.37 -22.86 2.71
N LEU A 5 -9.95 -21.89 1.91
CA LEU A 5 -8.76 -21.08 2.16
C LEU A 5 -9.09 -19.98 3.17
N THR A 6 -8.35 -19.87 4.26
CA THR A 6 -8.60 -18.83 5.27
C THR A 6 -7.32 -18.13 5.71
N VAL A 7 -7.43 -16.89 6.18
CA VAL A 7 -6.29 -16.17 6.72
C VAL A 7 -5.70 -16.83 7.97
N MET A 8 -6.50 -17.64 8.68
CA MET A 8 -6.04 -18.38 9.86
C MET A 8 -5.01 -19.47 9.50
N ASP A 9 -4.98 -19.97 8.27
CA ASP A 9 -4.04 -21.01 7.85
C ASP A 9 -2.59 -20.59 8.06
N PHE A 10 -2.29 -19.31 7.87
CA PHE A 10 -0.95 -18.76 8.04
C PHE A 10 -0.49 -18.81 9.50
N LEU A 11 -1.31 -18.30 10.42
CA LEU A 11 -0.97 -18.29 11.85
C LEU A 11 -0.98 -19.71 12.43
N ARG A 12 -1.95 -20.55 12.03
CA ARG A 12 -2.01 -21.95 12.44
C ARG A 12 -0.76 -22.72 12.02
N ARG A 13 -0.27 -22.50 10.79
CA ARG A 13 0.98 -23.11 10.34
C ARG A 13 2.17 -22.60 11.16
N ALA A 14 2.25 -21.29 11.40
CA ALA A 14 3.32 -20.68 12.20
C ALA A 14 3.35 -21.26 13.61
N GLU A 15 2.19 -21.38 14.27
CA GLU A 15 2.09 -21.98 15.61
C GLU A 15 2.53 -23.44 15.62
N LEU A 16 2.08 -24.25 14.64
CA LEU A 16 2.38 -25.68 14.60
C LEU A 16 3.85 -26.00 14.29
N VAL A 17 4.46 -25.24 13.39
CA VAL A 17 5.81 -25.54 12.89
C VAL A 17 6.89 -24.74 13.62
N TYR A 18 6.58 -23.49 13.98
CA TYR A 18 7.55 -22.53 14.53
C TYR A 18 7.13 -21.98 15.91
N GLY A 19 6.23 -22.66 16.62
CA GLY A 19 5.54 -22.16 17.81
C GLY A 19 6.42 -21.50 18.87
N ASP A 20 7.63 -21.99 19.07
CA ASP A 20 8.56 -21.50 20.10
C ASP A 20 9.57 -20.45 19.57
N ARG A 21 9.53 -20.14 18.25
CA ARG A 21 10.33 -19.05 17.67
C ARG A 21 9.66 -17.70 17.94
N ILE A 22 10.48 -16.65 18.11
CA ILE A 22 9.98 -15.27 18.06
C ILE A 22 9.39 -15.01 16.68
N GLY A 23 8.15 -14.57 16.65
CA GLY A 23 7.44 -14.28 15.42
C GLY A 23 7.01 -12.82 15.30
N LEU A 24 6.95 -12.10 16.43
CA LEU A 24 6.50 -10.71 16.46
C LEU A 24 7.25 -9.95 17.56
N VAL A 25 7.84 -8.83 17.18
CA VAL A 25 8.45 -7.86 18.11
C VAL A 25 7.65 -6.58 18.04
N ASP A 26 7.02 -6.22 19.15
CA ASP A 26 6.18 -5.02 19.25
C ASP A 26 7.03 -3.75 19.37
N GLU A 27 6.46 -2.62 19.00
CA GLU A 27 7.08 -1.31 19.16
C GLU A 27 7.35 -1.02 20.65
N PRO A 28 8.59 -0.76 21.05
CA PRO A 28 8.90 -0.44 22.44
C PRO A 28 8.43 0.97 22.85
N ASP A 29 8.45 1.93 21.91
CA ASP A 29 8.08 3.33 22.16
C ASP A 29 6.65 3.62 21.66
N GLN A 30 5.67 3.28 22.50
CA GLN A 30 4.25 3.48 22.22
C GLN A 30 3.47 3.79 23.50
N PRO A 31 2.31 4.48 23.40
CA PRO A 31 1.51 4.84 24.59
C PRO A 31 0.92 3.64 25.35
N ALA A 32 0.51 2.58 24.64
CA ALA A 32 0.08 1.33 25.28
C ALA A 32 1.31 0.52 25.73
N PRO A 33 1.22 -0.30 26.80
CA PRO A 33 2.33 -1.16 27.19
C PRO A 33 2.77 -2.05 26.02
N SER A 34 4.07 -2.00 25.68
CA SER A 34 4.61 -2.89 24.64
C SER A 34 4.51 -4.35 25.07
N TRP A 35 4.16 -5.22 24.13
CA TRP A 35 4.18 -6.66 24.37
C TRP A 35 5.58 -7.29 24.25
N GLY A 36 6.60 -6.48 23.87
CA GLY A 36 7.96 -6.96 23.65
C GLY A 36 8.01 -8.00 22.52
N SER A 37 8.81 -9.05 22.75
CA SER A 37 8.97 -10.15 21.78
C SER A 37 8.01 -11.28 22.09
N LEU A 38 7.25 -11.73 21.10
CA LEU A 38 6.27 -12.80 21.20
C LEU A 38 6.65 -13.98 20.31
N THR A 39 6.53 -15.18 20.84
CA THR A 39 6.60 -16.39 20.03
C THR A 39 5.33 -16.57 19.20
N TRP A 40 5.38 -17.40 18.14
CA TRP A 40 4.20 -17.70 17.35
C TRP A 40 3.09 -18.34 18.16
N ARG A 41 3.41 -19.16 19.16
CA ARG A 41 2.46 -19.72 20.11
C ARG A 41 1.75 -18.62 20.90
N GLN A 42 2.49 -17.63 21.41
CA GLN A 42 1.93 -16.53 22.17
C GLN A 42 1.07 -15.60 21.29
N VAL A 43 1.42 -15.39 20.02
CA VAL A 43 0.58 -14.66 19.07
C VAL A 43 -0.73 -15.41 18.81
N ALA A 44 -0.67 -16.72 18.59
CA ALA A 44 -1.84 -17.56 18.37
C ALA A 44 -2.76 -17.62 19.60
N GLU A 45 -2.21 -17.72 20.80
CA GLU A 45 -2.96 -17.65 22.06
C GLU A 45 -3.73 -16.32 22.21
N ARG A 46 -3.08 -15.19 21.86
CA ARG A 46 -3.73 -13.88 21.87
C ARG A 46 -4.85 -13.78 20.83
N ALA A 47 -4.65 -14.30 19.64
CA ALA A 47 -5.67 -14.32 18.61
C ALA A 47 -6.91 -15.15 19.06
N ARG A 48 -6.70 -16.32 19.69
CA ARG A 48 -7.78 -17.13 20.28
C ARG A 48 -8.50 -16.39 21.40
N ALA A 49 -7.73 -15.80 22.33
CA ALA A 49 -8.31 -15.07 23.46
C ALA A 49 -9.17 -13.89 22.97
N GLN A 50 -8.67 -13.11 22.02
CA GLN A 50 -9.41 -12.00 21.42
C GLN A 50 -10.72 -12.49 20.78
N ALA A 51 -10.69 -13.58 20.00
CA ALA A 51 -11.86 -14.17 19.38
C ALA A 51 -12.90 -14.61 20.42
N ALA A 52 -12.46 -15.29 21.51
CA ALA A 52 -13.34 -15.73 22.59
C ALA A 52 -14.01 -14.57 23.32
N VAL A 53 -13.32 -13.43 23.47
CA VAL A 53 -13.94 -12.23 24.08
C VAL A 53 -15.00 -11.63 23.17
N PHE A 54 -14.78 -11.59 21.84
CA PHE A 54 -15.82 -11.14 20.92
C PHE A 54 -17.03 -12.10 20.91
N ASP A 55 -16.83 -13.42 21.08
CA ASP A 55 -17.92 -14.37 21.32
C ASP A 55 -18.72 -14.00 22.58
N ALA A 56 -18.04 -13.73 23.69
CA ALA A 56 -18.68 -13.35 24.96
C ALA A 56 -19.40 -12.00 24.87
N MET A 57 -18.98 -11.10 23.99
CA MET A 57 -19.65 -9.83 23.71
C MET A 57 -20.86 -9.98 22.78
N GLY A 58 -21.11 -11.16 22.23
CA GLY A 58 -22.18 -11.43 21.29
C GLY A 58 -21.92 -10.86 19.89
N VAL A 59 -20.64 -10.66 19.52
CA VAL A 59 -20.26 -10.27 18.14
C VAL A 59 -20.27 -11.53 17.28
N GLU A 60 -21.22 -11.61 16.36
CA GLU A 60 -21.43 -12.79 15.55
C GLU A 60 -20.47 -12.88 14.34
N HIS A 61 -20.41 -14.06 13.71
CA HIS A 61 -19.65 -14.22 12.47
C HIS A 61 -20.22 -13.32 11.38
N GLY A 62 -19.35 -12.69 10.61
CA GLY A 62 -19.71 -11.69 9.58
C GLY A 62 -19.94 -10.28 10.14
N GLU A 63 -20.02 -10.08 11.45
CA GLU A 63 -20.08 -8.74 12.02
C GLU A 63 -18.74 -8.02 11.96
N ARG A 64 -18.81 -6.69 11.92
CA ARG A 64 -17.66 -5.80 11.70
C ARG A 64 -17.18 -5.23 13.01
N VAL A 65 -15.86 -5.26 13.19
CA VAL A 65 -15.16 -4.54 14.27
C VAL A 65 -14.19 -3.57 13.64
N ALA A 66 -14.37 -2.28 13.91
CA ALA A 66 -13.49 -1.24 13.43
C ALA A 66 -12.30 -1.07 14.38
N MET A 67 -11.12 -0.80 13.81
CA MET A 67 -9.93 -0.52 14.59
C MET A 67 -9.16 0.64 13.94
N ILE A 68 -8.92 1.69 14.71
CA ILE A 68 -8.07 2.82 14.32
C ILE A 68 -6.80 2.80 15.18
N SER A 69 -5.67 2.48 14.54
CA SER A 69 -4.38 2.31 15.23
C SER A 69 -3.22 2.60 14.31
N HIS A 70 -2.14 3.10 14.87
CA HIS A 70 -0.82 2.97 14.29
C HIS A 70 -0.43 1.49 14.18
N ASN A 71 0.68 1.19 13.49
CA ASN A 71 1.22 -0.16 13.51
C ASN A 71 1.48 -0.61 14.96
N SER A 72 0.98 -1.78 15.32
CA SER A 72 1.11 -2.35 16.67
C SER A 72 0.94 -3.86 16.62
N ALA A 73 1.47 -4.56 17.63
CA ALA A 73 1.24 -5.99 17.77
C ALA A 73 -0.25 -6.32 17.96
N ARG A 74 -1.03 -5.40 18.56
CA ARG A 74 -2.48 -5.58 18.76
C ARG A 74 -3.25 -5.51 17.45
N LEU A 75 -2.91 -4.55 16.55
CA LEU A 75 -3.51 -4.51 15.22
C LEU A 75 -3.11 -5.73 14.39
N PHE A 76 -1.82 -6.12 14.44
CA PHE A 76 -1.33 -7.35 13.81
C PHE A 76 -2.13 -8.57 14.26
N THR A 77 -2.31 -8.76 15.57
CA THR A 77 -3.04 -9.89 16.14
C THR A 77 -4.52 -9.86 15.74
N SER A 78 -5.11 -8.66 15.58
CA SER A 78 -6.52 -8.51 15.21
C SER A 78 -6.84 -8.99 13.79
N PHE A 79 -5.88 -9.04 12.86
CA PHE A 79 -6.07 -9.69 11.56
C PHE A 79 -6.37 -11.19 11.70
N TYR A 80 -5.91 -11.81 12.77
CA TYR A 80 -6.17 -13.22 13.07
C TYR A 80 -7.30 -13.40 14.07
N GLY A 81 -7.31 -12.64 15.17
CA GLY A 81 -8.31 -12.78 16.23
C GLY A 81 -9.73 -12.37 15.82
N LEU A 82 -9.86 -11.50 14.81
CA LEU A 82 -11.15 -11.16 14.20
C LEU A 82 -11.38 -11.97 12.92
N SER A 83 -10.62 -11.69 11.87
CA SER A 83 -10.85 -12.29 10.55
C SER A 83 -10.63 -13.79 10.56
N GLY A 84 -9.62 -14.28 11.28
CA GLY A 84 -9.34 -15.71 11.38
C GLY A 84 -10.45 -16.53 12.06
N TYR A 85 -11.36 -15.87 12.77
CA TYR A 85 -12.51 -16.47 13.45
C TYR A 85 -13.85 -15.94 12.91
N GLY A 86 -13.88 -15.58 11.64
CA GLY A 86 -15.11 -15.30 10.89
C GLY A 86 -15.74 -13.92 11.10
N ARG A 87 -15.07 -13.00 11.80
CA ARG A 87 -15.48 -11.59 11.92
C ARG A 87 -14.78 -10.74 10.91
N VAL A 88 -15.33 -9.57 10.62
CA VAL A 88 -14.76 -8.66 9.62
C VAL A 88 -14.00 -7.55 10.31
N LEU A 89 -12.69 -7.50 10.13
CA LEU A 89 -11.89 -6.35 10.59
C LEU A 89 -12.05 -5.17 9.62
N VAL A 90 -12.33 -3.98 10.17
CA VAL A 90 -12.33 -2.71 9.43
C VAL A 90 -11.14 -1.87 9.91
N PRO A 91 -9.95 -2.04 9.31
CA PRO A 91 -8.78 -1.30 9.71
C PRO A 91 -8.85 0.12 9.15
N ILE A 92 -8.84 1.12 10.05
CA ILE A 92 -9.06 2.53 9.71
C ILE A 92 -7.72 3.28 9.67
N ASN A 93 -7.58 4.16 8.69
CA ASN A 93 -6.44 5.06 8.57
C ASN A 93 -6.38 6.02 9.77
N PHE A 94 -5.33 5.95 10.56
CA PHE A 94 -5.13 6.71 11.78
C PHE A 94 -4.96 8.24 11.57
N ARG A 95 -4.81 8.69 10.32
CA ARG A 95 -4.69 10.11 9.97
C ARG A 95 -6.02 10.79 9.64
N LEU A 96 -7.12 10.02 9.63
CA LEU A 96 -8.45 10.56 9.37
C LEU A 96 -8.96 11.34 10.58
N VAL A 97 -9.74 12.38 10.31
CA VAL A 97 -10.42 13.13 11.35
C VAL A 97 -11.69 12.40 11.82
N ALA A 98 -12.20 12.77 13.00
CA ALA A 98 -13.35 12.09 13.61
C ALA A 98 -14.59 11.99 12.72
N GLU A 99 -14.87 12.98 11.89
CA GLU A 99 -16.00 12.99 10.97
C GLU A 99 -15.86 11.92 9.88
N GLU A 100 -14.65 11.73 9.33
CA GLU A 100 -14.34 10.69 8.34
C GLU A 100 -14.42 9.30 8.96
N VAL A 101 -13.93 9.15 10.19
CA VAL A 101 -14.02 7.89 10.95
C VAL A 101 -15.47 7.58 11.30
N GLN A 102 -16.29 8.57 11.68
CA GLN A 102 -17.72 8.41 11.91
C GLN A 102 -18.42 7.83 10.68
N TYR A 103 -18.14 8.39 9.50
CA TYR A 103 -18.68 7.85 8.25
C TYR A 103 -18.30 6.37 8.05
N ILE A 104 -17.04 6.01 8.28
CA ILE A 104 -16.57 4.62 8.09
C ILE A 104 -17.28 3.67 9.06
N VAL A 105 -17.39 4.04 10.34
CA VAL A 105 -18.07 3.23 11.37
C VAL A 105 -19.54 3.02 11.00
N GLU A 106 -20.24 4.09 10.62
CA GLU A 106 -21.65 4.02 10.21
C GLU A 106 -21.86 3.19 8.93
N HIS A 107 -21.06 3.49 7.89
CA HIS A 107 -21.19 2.82 6.60
C HIS A 107 -20.81 1.34 6.66
N SER A 108 -19.77 0.98 7.43
CA SER A 108 -19.42 -0.43 7.65
C SER A 108 -20.41 -1.17 8.53
N GLY A 109 -21.17 -0.43 9.36
CA GLY A 109 -22.05 -0.99 10.37
C GLY A 109 -21.26 -1.65 11.51
N ALA A 110 -20.10 -1.12 11.86
CA ALA A 110 -19.30 -1.61 12.98
C ALA A 110 -19.88 -1.11 14.30
N ASP A 111 -20.28 -2.03 15.17
CA ASP A 111 -20.80 -1.73 16.52
C ASP A 111 -19.69 -1.46 17.53
N ILE A 112 -18.47 -1.89 17.25
CA ILE A 112 -17.31 -1.75 18.12
C ILE A 112 -16.21 -0.99 17.37
N LEU A 113 -15.62 0.01 18.05
CA LEU A 113 -14.43 0.76 17.61
C LEU A 113 -13.31 0.59 18.63
N LEU A 114 -12.24 -0.07 18.23
CA LEU A 114 -10.98 -0.14 18.96
C LEU A 114 -10.11 1.06 18.60
N VAL A 115 -9.65 1.82 19.59
CA VAL A 115 -8.94 3.08 19.40
C VAL A 115 -7.55 3.01 20.01
N ASP A 116 -6.54 3.32 19.23
CA ASP A 116 -5.18 3.53 19.72
C ASP A 116 -5.15 4.68 20.75
N PRO A 117 -4.48 4.54 21.90
CA PRO A 117 -4.49 5.57 22.93
C PRO A 117 -3.93 6.94 22.47
N GLU A 118 -3.01 6.95 21.49
CA GLU A 118 -2.53 8.22 20.90
C GLU A 118 -3.64 8.98 20.14
N LEU A 119 -4.71 8.29 19.76
CA LEU A 119 -5.83 8.83 18.98
C LEU A 119 -7.11 9.05 19.82
N GLU A 120 -7.09 8.74 21.10
CA GLU A 120 -8.28 8.76 21.97
C GLU A 120 -8.98 10.12 21.93
N ASP A 121 -8.25 11.20 22.19
CA ASP A 121 -8.80 12.56 22.18
C ASP A 121 -9.33 12.96 20.80
N ALA A 122 -8.59 12.64 19.74
CA ALA A 122 -8.99 12.95 18.37
C ALA A 122 -10.27 12.19 17.97
N MET A 123 -10.49 10.99 18.52
CA MET A 123 -11.66 10.15 18.25
C MET A 123 -12.77 10.29 19.32
N ALA A 124 -12.65 11.23 20.26
CA ALA A 124 -13.65 11.42 21.32
C ALA A 124 -15.06 11.65 20.79
N ALA A 125 -15.18 12.42 19.69
CA ALA A 125 -16.47 12.77 19.08
C ALA A 125 -17.12 11.62 18.27
N VAL A 126 -16.39 10.56 17.92
CA VAL A 126 -16.92 9.44 17.15
C VAL A 126 -17.93 8.66 17.99
N LYS A 127 -19.15 8.50 17.47
CA LYS A 127 -20.24 7.76 18.12
C LYS A 127 -20.30 6.34 17.58
N VAL A 128 -20.23 5.38 18.48
CA VAL A 128 -20.34 3.94 18.21
C VAL A 128 -20.97 3.29 19.42
N LYS A 129 -21.58 2.11 19.27
CA LYS A 129 -22.20 1.39 20.37
C LYS A 129 -21.24 1.07 21.51
N ARG A 130 -20.01 0.65 21.15
CA ARG A 130 -18.93 0.42 22.12
C ARG A 130 -17.61 0.96 21.56
N LYS A 131 -17.02 1.91 22.28
CA LYS A 131 -15.65 2.40 22.02
C LYS A 131 -14.72 1.84 23.10
N VAL A 132 -13.61 1.27 22.68
CA VAL A 132 -12.62 0.67 23.59
C VAL A 132 -11.24 1.24 23.25
N VAL A 133 -10.59 1.85 24.22
CA VAL A 133 -9.23 2.37 24.09
C VAL A 133 -8.24 1.23 24.36
N ILE A 134 -7.29 1.05 23.46
CA ILE A 134 -6.24 0.04 23.58
C ILE A 134 -5.29 0.44 24.72
N GLY A 135 -4.98 -0.49 25.62
CA GLY A 135 -4.13 -0.23 26.79
C GLY A 135 -4.17 -1.38 27.76
N THR A 136 -3.82 -1.13 29.02
CA THR A 136 -3.78 -2.16 30.06
C THR A 136 -5.15 -2.80 30.29
N ASP A 137 -6.20 -2.00 30.47
CA ASP A 137 -7.57 -2.51 30.68
C ASP A 137 -8.06 -3.31 29.48
N TYR A 138 -7.72 -2.86 28.25
CA TYR A 138 -7.99 -3.61 27.03
C TYR A 138 -7.30 -4.96 27.06
N ASP A 139 -6.01 -5.01 27.41
CA ASP A 139 -5.26 -6.25 27.43
C ASP A 139 -5.81 -7.24 28.48
N GLU A 140 -6.22 -6.75 29.65
CA GLU A 140 -6.84 -7.57 30.69
C GLU A 140 -8.21 -8.12 30.28
N GLU A 141 -8.98 -7.39 29.50
CA GLU A 141 -10.27 -7.80 28.99
C GLU A 141 -10.12 -8.75 27.79
N PHE A 142 -9.32 -8.37 26.79
CA PHE A 142 -9.32 -9.02 25.47
C PHE A 142 -8.33 -10.18 25.34
N TYR A 143 -7.38 -10.33 26.28
CA TYR A 143 -6.40 -11.42 26.20
C TYR A 143 -6.43 -12.32 27.43
N ARG A 144 -7.64 -12.79 27.80
CA ARG A 144 -7.83 -13.80 28.83
C ARG A 144 -7.53 -15.18 28.26
N PHE A 145 -6.37 -15.70 28.59
CA PHE A 145 -5.90 -16.99 28.08
C PHE A 145 -6.69 -18.17 28.64
N GLY A 146 -6.71 -19.27 27.88
CA GLY A 146 -7.33 -20.53 28.26
C GLY A 146 -8.85 -20.59 27.99
N VAL A 147 -9.41 -19.59 27.31
CA VAL A 147 -10.79 -19.62 26.80
C VAL A 147 -10.72 -19.87 25.29
N GLU A 148 -11.37 -20.96 24.85
CA GLU A 148 -11.43 -21.27 23.42
C GLU A 148 -12.59 -20.52 22.76
N PRO A 149 -12.38 -19.95 21.56
CA PRO A 149 -13.45 -19.31 20.80
C PRO A 149 -14.45 -20.33 20.27
N GLN A 150 -15.67 -19.86 19.96
CA GLN A 150 -16.69 -20.69 19.33
C GLN A 150 -16.21 -21.19 17.95
N PRO A 151 -16.59 -22.43 17.58
CA PRO A 151 -16.27 -22.95 16.26
C PRO A 151 -16.90 -22.11 15.15
N TRP A 152 -16.10 -21.73 14.18
CA TRP A 152 -16.55 -21.11 12.94
C TRP A 152 -16.43 -22.10 11.78
N ALA A 153 -17.47 -22.20 10.95
CA ALA A 153 -17.40 -22.95 9.70
C ALA A 153 -16.71 -22.08 8.63
N PRO A 154 -15.47 -22.39 8.23
CA PRO A 154 -14.73 -21.53 7.30
C PRO A 154 -15.41 -21.42 5.94
N ASP A 155 -15.51 -20.19 5.43
CA ASP A 155 -15.95 -19.86 4.09
C ASP A 155 -14.88 -18.96 3.43
N GLU A 156 -14.26 -19.45 2.36
CA GLU A 156 -13.20 -18.71 1.67
C GLU A 156 -13.72 -17.49 0.90
N ASP A 157 -15.01 -17.44 0.60
CA ASP A 157 -15.65 -16.31 -0.08
C ASP A 157 -16.24 -15.28 0.90
N ALA A 158 -16.23 -15.58 2.21
CA ALA A 158 -16.61 -14.62 3.24
C ALA A 158 -15.63 -13.43 3.29
N THR A 159 -16.18 -12.23 3.55
CA THR A 159 -15.38 -11.02 3.76
C THR A 159 -14.53 -11.16 5.03
N ALA A 160 -13.21 -11.04 4.90
CA ALA A 160 -12.29 -11.05 6.03
C ALA A 160 -11.97 -9.62 6.51
N THR A 161 -11.81 -8.67 5.58
CA THR A 161 -11.56 -7.26 5.90
C THR A 161 -12.31 -6.33 4.97
N ILE A 162 -12.66 -5.12 5.47
CA ILE A 162 -13.17 -4.02 4.64
C ILE A 162 -12.18 -2.87 4.75
N ASN A 163 -11.44 -2.61 3.67
CA ASN A 163 -10.43 -1.57 3.60
C ASN A 163 -11.00 -0.35 2.88
N TYR A 164 -11.07 0.80 3.57
CA TYR A 164 -11.59 2.02 2.97
C TYR A 164 -10.51 2.74 2.15
N THR A 165 -10.85 3.05 0.90
CA THR A 165 -9.99 3.81 0.00
C THR A 165 -10.50 5.24 -0.13
N SER A 166 -9.57 6.20 -0.13
CA SER A 166 -9.88 7.57 -0.54
C SER A 166 -10.14 7.57 -2.06
N GLY A 167 -11.33 7.19 -2.45
CA GLY A 167 -11.76 7.24 -3.85
C GLY A 167 -11.66 8.65 -4.42
N THR A 168 -11.82 8.76 -5.73
CA THR A 168 -11.88 10.04 -6.46
C THR A 168 -13.21 10.75 -6.31
N THR A 169 -14.14 10.15 -5.59
CA THR A 169 -15.45 10.65 -5.17
C THR A 169 -15.36 11.25 -3.76
N ALA A 170 -16.35 12.07 -3.39
CA ALA A 170 -16.37 12.81 -2.13
C ALA A 170 -16.32 11.92 -0.86
N ARG A 171 -16.62 10.63 -0.97
CA ARG A 171 -16.63 9.68 0.17
C ARG A 171 -15.84 8.42 -0.15
N PRO A 172 -15.07 7.86 0.82
CA PRO A 172 -14.30 6.64 0.62
C PRO A 172 -15.22 5.42 0.42
N LYS A 173 -14.76 4.48 -0.43
CA LYS A 173 -15.45 3.20 -0.67
C LYS A 173 -14.83 2.11 0.21
N GLY A 174 -15.66 1.24 0.77
CA GLY A 174 -15.22 0.07 1.54
C GLY A 174 -14.98 -1.12 0.61
N VAL A 175 -13.72 -1.48 0.41
CA VAL A 175 -13.32 -2.64 -0.42
C VAL A 175 -13.44 -3.91 0.40
N GLN A 176 -14.28 -4.85 -0.02
CA GLN A 176 -14.42 -6.17 0.61
C GLN A 176 -13.32 -7.11 0.12
N LEU A 177 -12.40 -7.47 0.99
CA LEU A 177 -11.40 -8.50 0.72
C LEU A 177 -11.82 -9.79 1.40
N THR A 178 -12.05 -10.82 0.60
CA THR A 178 -12.42 -12.15 1.08
C THR A 178 -11.21 -12.91 1.60
N HIS A 179 -11.43 -13.99 2.35
CA HIS A 179 -10.38 -14.89 2.78
C HIS A 179 -9.58 -15.44 1.59
N ARG A 180 -10.26 -15.80 0.49
CA ARG A 180 -9.62 -16.24 -0.76
C ARG A 180 -8.72 -15.17 -1.35
N ASN A 181 -9.20 -13.92 -1.45
CA ASN A 181 -8.39 -12.82 -1.99
C ASN A 181 -7.08 -12.66 -1.22
N LEU A 182 -7.17 -12.59 0.12
CA LEU A 182 -6.02 -12.42 1.00
C LEU A 182 -5.09 -13.61 0.98
N TRP A 183 -5.63 -14.83 0.96
CA TRP A 183 -4.84 -16.06 0.94
C TRP A 183 -4.04 -16.18 -0.36
N VAL A 184 -4.69 -15.98 -1.52
CA VAL A 184 -4.04 -16.04 -2.83
C VAL A 184 -3.00 -14.93 -2.98
N ASN A 185 -3.34 -13.70 -2.56
CA ASN A 185 -2.38 -12.59 -2.55
C ASN A 185 -1.14 -12.94 -1.72
N ALA A 186 -1.32 -13.36 -0.47
CA ALA A 186 -0.22 -13.65 0.44
C ALA A 186 0.71 -14.76 -0.09
N THR A 187 0.13 -15.85 -0.61
CA THR A 187 0.92 -16.96 -1.15
C THR A 187 1.63 -16.58 -2.45
N THR A 188 0.97 -15.89 -3.36
CA THR A 188 1.56 -15.44 -4.63
C THR A 188 2.67 -14.42 -4.38
N PHE A 189 2.41 -13.44 -3.52
CA PHE A 189 3.41 -12.41 -3.19
C PHE A 189 4.62 -13.03 -2.47
N GLY A 190 4.36 -13.86 -1.45
CA GLY A 190 5.43 -14.58 -0.74
C GLY A 190 6.27 -15.47 -1.67
N TRP A 191 5.63 -16.15 -2.62
CA TRP A 191 6.32 -16.95 -3.64
C TRP A 191 7.23 -16.10 -4.52
N HIS A 192 6.71 -15.02 -5.10
CA HIS A 192 7.51 -14.14 -5.97
C HIS A 192 8.65 -13.46 -5.22
N MET A 193 8.46 -13.14 -3.94
CA MET A 193 9.50 -12.57 -3.10
C MET A 193 10.49 -13.60 -2.55
N GLY A 194 10.18 -14.89 -2.67
CA GLY A 194 10.99 -15.96 -2.09
C GLY A 194 11.03 -15.88 -0.57
N VAL A 195 9.88 -15.59 0.07
CA VAL A 195 9.78 -15.48 1.53
C VAL A 195 10.03 -16.84 2.19
N THR A 196 10.85 -16.85 3.21
CA THR A 196 11.24 -18.03 3.98
C THR A 196 11.16 -17.78 5.49
N ASP A 197 11.44 -18.82 6.29
CA ASP A 197 11.54 -18.73 7.75
C ASP A 197 12.81 -18.01 8.26
N ARG A 198 13.63 -17.51 7.34
CA ARG A 198 14.83 -16.69 7.63
C ARG A 198 14.59 -15.21 7.44
N ASP A 199 13.40 -14.85 6.96
CA ASP A 199 13.06 -13.45 6.73
C ASP A 199 12.66 -12.75 8.01
N VAL A 200 13.17 -11.54 8.16
CA VAL A 200 12.80 -10.59 9.19
C VAL A 200 12.18 -9.39 8.47
N TYR A 201 10.88 -9.17 8.67
CA TYR A 201 10.10 -8.16 8.00
C TYR A 201 9.87 -6.92 8.88
N LEU A 202 10.29 -5.75 8.40
CA LEU A 202 10.02 -4.48 9.08
C LEU A 202 8.70 -3.87 8.55
N HIS A 203 7.78 -3.59 9.47
CA HIS A 203 6.48 -2.97 9.16
C HIS A 203 6.61 -1.46 8.94
N THR A 204 7.26 -1.03 7.87
CA THR A 204 7.32 0.37 7.43
C THR A 204 6.02 0.81 6.77
N LEU A 205 5.26 -0.14 6.19
CA LEU A 205 3.96 0.12 5.60
C LEU A 205 2.88 0.13 6.68
N PRO A 206 1.92 1.10 6.64
CA PRO A 206 0.79 1.06 7.56
C PRO A 206 -0.01 -0.23 7.44
N GLN A 207 -0.21 -0.94 8.55
CA GLN A 207 -0.95 -2.21 8.58
C GLN A 207 -2.41 -2.05 8.14
N PHE A 208 -3.05 -0.89 8.41
CA PHE A 208 -4.41 -0.62 7.97
C PHE A 208 -4.54 -0.53 6.45
N HIS A 209 -3.46 -0.18 5.74
CA HIS A 209 -3.49 0.01 4.29
C HIS A 209 -3.36 -1.32 3.57
N CYS A 210 -4.48 -1.79 3.01
CA CYS A 210 -4.57 -3.08 2.32
C CYS A 210 -3.88 -4.21 3.10
N ASN A 211 -4.14 -4.26 4.42
CA ASN A 211 -3.61 -5.28 5.35
C ASN A 211 -2.07 -5.43 5.27
N GLY A 212 -1.35 -4.30 5.21
CA GLY A 212 0.10 -4.30 5.03
C GLY A 212 0.56 -5.02 3.76
N TRP A 213 -0.22 -4.91 2.67
CA TRP A 213 -0.05 -5.58 1.39
C TRP A 213 -0.01 -7.11 1.47
N GLY A 214 -0.56 -7.69 2.54
CA GLY A 214 -0.60 -9.13 2.76
C GLY A 214 0.69 -9.71 3.35
N MET A 215 1.70 -8.89 3.67
CA MET A 215 2.93 -9.38 4.33
C MET A 215 2.66 -9.89 5.74
N VAL A 216 1.64 -9.37 6.44
CA VAL A 216 1.17 -9.92 7.72
C VAL A 216 0.83 -11.41 7.62
N TYR A 217 0.39 -11.89 6.46
CA TYR A 217 0.06 -13.30 6.22
C TYR A 217 1.24 -14.06 5.59
N ALA A 218 1.86 -13.51 4.54
CA ALA A 218 2.91 -14.18 3.78
C ALA A 218 4.11 -14.57 4.65
N VAL A 219 4.62 -13.62 5.43
CA VAL A 219 5.78 -13.84 6.31
C VAL A 219 5.41 -14.74 7.48
N THR A 220 4.22 -14.53 8.11
CA THR A 220 3.70 -15.41 9.16
C THR A 220 3.60 -16.85 8.68
N GLY A 221 3.01 -17.10 7.50
CA GLY A 221 2.82 -18.45 6.99
C GLY A 221 4.12 -19.21 6.77
N MET A 222 5.22 -18.51 6.52
CA MET A 222 6.56 -19.09 6.39
C MET A 222 7.33 -19.18 7.73
N GLY A 223 6.80 -18.57 8.81
CA GLY A 223 7.44 -18.57 10.13
C GLY A 223 8.59 -17.55 10.25
N GLY A 224 8.61 -16.55 9.38
CA GLY A 224 9.52 -15.41 9.47
C GLY A 224 9.16 -14.50 10.65
N GLU A 225 10.00 -13.54 10.96
CA GLU A 225 9.84 -12.63 12.10
C GLU A 225 9.28 -11.28 11.62
N HIS A 226 8.40 -10.67 12.41
CA HIS A 226 7.83 -9.34 12.18
C HIS A 226 8.34 -8.36 13.21
N ILE A 227 8.88 -7.24 12.75
CA ILE A 227 9.30 -6.11 13.60
C ILE A 227 8.32 -4.97 13.35
N ILE A 228 7.60 -4.58 14.38
CA ILE A 228 6.65 -3.47 14.30
C ILE A 228 7.41 -2.15 14.33
N LEU A 229 7.09 -1.26 13.40
CA LEU A 229 7.57 0.13 13.38
C LEU A 229 6.35 1.06 13.35
N ARG A 230 6.22 1.89 14.37
CA ARG A 230 5.08 2.80 14.56
C ARG A 230 5.23 4.10 13.77
N LYS A 231 6.44 4.66 13.74
CA LYS A 231 6.77 5.91 13.05
C LYS A 231 7.87 5.66 12.03
N VAL A 232 7.59 6.03 10.78
CA VAL A 232 8.54 5.86 9.68
C VAL A 232 9.54 7.01 9.71
N ASP A 233 10.82 6.67 9.91
CA ASP A 233 11.97 7.56 9.87
C ASP A 233 13.15 6.82 9.23
N GLY A 234 13.90 7.49 8.34
CA GLY A 234 14.97 6.85 7.57
C GLY A 234 16.12 6.33 8.45
N GLY A 235 16.52 7.12 9.45
CA GLY A 235 17.58 6.73 10.39
C GLY A 235 17.15 5.56 11.27
N GLU A 236 15.91 5.60 11.77
CA GLU A 236 15.34 4.51 12.58
C GLU A 236 15.20 3.21 11.77
N ILE A 237 14.80 3.30 10.49
CA ILE A 237 14.77 2.13 9.60
C ILE A 237 16.16 1.52 9.49
N LEU A 238 17.19 2.31 9.17
CA LEU A 238 18.57 1.82 9.05
C LEU A 238 19.06 1.20 10.36
N ARG A 239 18.78 1.83 11.50
CA ARG A 239 19.12 1.31 12.82
C ARG A 239 18.48 -0.07 13.06
N ARG A 240 17.20 -0.24 12.74
CA ARG A 240 16.51 -1.53 12.89
C ARG A 240 16.96 -2.58 11.89
N VAL A 241 17.35 -2.19 10.69
CA VAL A 241 17.96 -3.11 9.71
C VAL A 241 19.22 -3.74 10.29
N ASP A 242 20.03 -2.96 10.98
CA ASP A 242 21.24 -3.45 11.65
C ASP A 242 20.91 -4.30 12.89
N GLU A 243 20.11 -3.76 13.80
CA GLU A 243 19.82 -4.38 15.10
C GLU A 243 19.09 -5.72 14.99
N HIS A 244 18.05 -5.78 14.13
CA HIS A 244 17.22 -6.97 13.98
C HIS A 244 17.58 -7.83 12.78
N GLY A 245 18.57 -7.43 11.98
CA GLY A 245 18.93 -8.19 10.78
C GLY A 245 17.81 -8.25 9.73
N ILE A 246 17.07 -7.15 9.56
CA ILE A 246 15.95 -7.06 8.61
C ILE A 246 16.39 -7.51 7.21
N THR A 247 15.52 -8.27 6.53
CA THR A 247 15.75 -8.77 5.17
C THR A 247 14.72 -8.28 4.15
N LEU A 248 13.58 -7.79 4.63
CA LEU A 248 12.45 -7.39 3.78
C LEU A 248 11.69 -6.23 4.39
N LEU A 249 11.35 -5.26 3.57
CA LEU A 249 10.37 -4.21 3.90
C LEU A 249 9.58 -3.79 2.65
N CYS A 250 8.42 -3.18 2.86
CA CYS A 250 7.59 -2.61 1.81
C CYS A 250 7.42 -1.11 2.07
N GLY A 251 7.43 -0.27 1.04
CA GLY A 251 7.27 1.16 1.21
C GLY A 251 6.83 1.89 -0.05
N ALA A 252 6.35 3.12 0.13
CA ALA A 252 6.15 4.05 -0.98
C ALA A 252 7.49 4.70 -1.39
N PRO A 253 7.58 5.31 -2.58
CA PRO A 253 8.80 6.01 -3.01
C PRO A 253 9.32 7.05 -2.01
N ALA A 254 8.42 7.71 -1.26
CA ALA A 254 8.82 8.65 -0.20
C ALA A 254 9.63 7.98 0.93
N VAL A 255 9.29 6.76 1.30
CA VAL A 255 10.04 5.98 2.30
C VAL A 255 11.43 5.63 1.77
N VAL A 256 11.53 5.26 0.49
CA VAL A 256 12.82 5.00 -0.17
C VAL A 256 13.73 6.23 -0.10
N ASN A 257 13.19 7.41 -0.44
CA ASN A 257 13.95 8.65 -0.38
C ASN A 257 14.42 8.98 1.05
N MET A 258 13.56 8.82 2.08
CA MET A 258 13.97 9.00 3.48
C MET A 258 15.14 8.08 3.88
N ILE A 259 15.14 6.83 3.43
CA ILE A 259 16.22 5.87 3.70
C ILE A 259 17.50 6.30 3.00
N LEU A 260 17.42 6.70 1.71
CA LEU A 260 18.55 7.17 0.93
C LEU A 260 19.16 8.44 1.54
N ASP A 261 18.34 9.39 1.98
CA ASP A 261 18.80 10.63 2.61
C ASP A 261 19.47 10.36 3.96
N ALA A 262 18.91 9.44 4.77
CA ALA A 262 19.51 9.03 6.04
C ALA A 262 20.85 8.30 5.83
N ALA A 263 20.96 7.45 4.81
CA ALA A 263 22.20 6.77 4.47
C ALA A 263 23.28 7.77 3.99
N ALA A 264 22.90 8.77 3.17
CA ALA A 264 23.81 9.81 2.71
C ALA A 264 24.30 10.72 3.85
N ALA A 265 23.46 11.00 4.84
CA ALA A 265 23.82 11.81 6.02
C ALA A 265 24.79 11.09 6.96
N ASN A 266 24.85 9.76 6.90
CA ASN A 266 25.69 8.94 7.78
C ASN A 266 26.49 7.92 6.94
N PRO A 267 27.61 8.32 6.32
CA PRO A 267 28.34 7.54 5.30
C PRO A 267 29.13 6.34 5.87
N THR A 268 28.67 5.75 6.96
CA THR A 268 29.15 4.45 7.44
C THR A 268 28.64 3.35 6.51
N GLU A 269 29.08 2.12 6.73
CA GLU A 269 28.58 0.98 5.97
C GLU A 269 27.06 0.88 6.11
N VAL A 270 26.35 0.87 4.97
CA VAL A 270 24.89 0.76 4.93
C VAL A 270 24.47 -0.64 5.39
N PRO A 271 23.65 -0.76 6.43
CA PRO A 271 23.23 -2.08 6.92
C PRO A 271 22.36 -2.82 5.90
N GLY A 272 22.43 -4.14 5.91
CA GLY A 272 21.60 -4.98 5.03
C GLY A 272 22.07 -5.06 3.57
N ARG A 273 23.25 -4.52 3.23
CA ARG A 273 23.85 -4.65 1.88
C ARG A 273 23.86 -6.13 1.47
N ASP A 274 23.49 -6.38 0.21
CA ASP A 274 23.44 -7.70 -0.45
C ASP A 274 22.44 -8.72 0.16
N ARG A 275 21.60 -8.31 1.11
CA ARG A 275 20.56 -9.19 1.70
C ARG A 275 19.17 -8.57 1.79
N MET A 276 19.09 -7.24 1.81
CA MET A 276 17.82 -6.53 1.92
C MET A 276 17.07 -6.51 0.60
N ARG A 277 15.76 -6.71 0.69
CA ARG A 277 14.81 -6.52 -0.40
C ARG A 277 13.83 -5.41 -0.02
N ILE A 278 13.71 -4.40 -0.86
CA ILE A 278 12.72 -3.33 -0.69
C ILE A 278 11.66 -3.44 -1.79
N VAL A 279 10.41 -3.61 -1.38
CA VAL A 279 9.27 -3.66 -2.30
C VAL A 279 8.59 -2.31 -2.35
N VAL A 280 8.46 -1.75 -3.54
CA VAL A 280 7.97 -0.38 -3.74
C VAL A 280 6.70 -0.38 -4.58
N ALA A 281 5.69 0.36 -4.10
CA ALA A 281 4.43 0.60 -4.81
C ALA A 281 3.72 1.86 -4.31
N GLY A 282 2.48 2.06 -4.79
CA GLY A 282 1.63 3.20 -4.43
C GLY A 282 1.80 4.39 -5.36
N ALA A 283 2.98 4.55 -5.96
CA ALA A 283 3.27 5.44 -7.08
C ALA A 283 4.44 4.87 -7.88
N PRO A 284 4.58 5.19 -9.17
CA PRO A 284 5.77 4.83 -9.93
C PRO A 284 7.01 5.49 -9.30
N PRO A 285 8.04 4.72 -8.93
CA PRO A 285 9.27 5.30 -8.45
C PRO A 285 10.07 5.89 -9.62
N PRO A 286 10.70 7.07 -9.45
CA PRO A 286 11.59 7.62 -10.46
C PRO A 286 12.75 6.66 -10.73
N THR A 287 13.17 6.53 -11.99
CA THR A 287 14.25 5.65 -12.43
C THR A 287 15.56 5.91 -11.66
N ARG A 288 15.87 7.19 -11.40
CA ARG A 288 17.01 7.58 -10.57
C ARG A 288 16.94 7.05 -9.14
N THR A 289 15.75 7.02 -8.53
CA THR A 289 15.59 6.46 -7.17
C THR A 289 15.86 4.95 -7.17
N ILE A 290 15.42 4.23 -8.21
CA ILE A 290 15.68 2.80 -8.37
C ILE A 290 17.19 2.53 -8.45
N GLU A 291 17.91 3.28 -9.30
CA GLU A 291 19.36 3.16 -9.45
C GLU A 291 20.10 3.41 -8.13
N ARG A 292 19.68 4.43 -7.36
CA ARG A 292 20.27 4.77 -6.06
C ARG A 292 20.09 3.67 -5.02
N VAL A 293 18.94 2.97 -4.99
CA VAL A 293 18.73 1.85 -4.07
C VAL A 293 19.78 0.77 -4.29
N GLU A 294 20.07 0.42 -5.54
CA GLU A 294 21.09 -0.57 -5.86
C GLU A 294 22.51 -0.07 -5.56
N THR A 295 22.84 1.14 -6.03
CA THR A 295 24.23 1.64 -6.00
C THR A 295 24.64 2.18 -4.63
N GLU A 296 23.75 2.89 -3.93
CA GLU A 296 24.03 3.53 -2.65
C GLU A 296 23.73 2.59 -1.48
N LEU A 297 22.57 1.91 -1.46
CA LEU A 297 22.21 1.01 -0.38
C LEU A 297 22.73 -0.42 -0.58
N GLY A 298 22.90 -0.88 -1.83
CA GLY A 298 23.20 -2.27 -2.16
C GLY A 298 22.03 -3.21 -1.84
N TRP A 299 20.79 -2.71 -1.90
CA TRP A 299 19.57 -3.46 -1.65
C TRP A 299 18.91 -3.89 -2.96
N GLU A 300 18.26 -5.04 -2.95
CA GLU A 300 17.42 -5.45 -4.09
C GLU A 300 16.17 -4.61 -4.16
N PHE A 301 15.96 -3.93 -5.28
CA PHE A 301 14.75 -3.18 -5.57
C PHE A 301 13.72 -4.05 -6.28
N VAL A 302 12.49 -4.06 -5.76
CA VAL A 302 11.35 -4.76 -6.38
C VAL A 302 10.18 -3.80 -6.49
N GLN A 303 9.62 -3.66 -7.68
CA GLN A 303 8.40 -2.90 -7.88
C GLN A 303 7.19 -3.82 -7.99
N ILE A 304 6.07 -3.40 -7.42
CA ILE A 304 4.77 -4.03 -7.64
C ILE A 304 3.75 -2.97 -8.05
N TYR A 305 2.72 -3.43 -8.77
CA TYR A 305 1.55 -2.64 -9.06
C TYR A 305 0.29 -3.41 -8.67
N GLY A 306 -0.68 -2.66 -8.20
CA GLY A 306 -2.01 -3.12 -7.84
C GLY A 306 -2.76 -2.08 -7.01
N LEU A 307 -3.95 -2.43 -6.59
CA LEU A 307 -4.89 -1.57 -5.89
C LEU A 307 -5.41 -2.27 -4.64
N THR A 308 -6.07 -1.54 -3.75
CA THR A 308 -6.75 -2.17 -2.61
C THR A 308 -7.77 -3.20 -3.10
N GLU A 309 -8.43 -2.93 -4.20
CA GLU A 309 -9.38 -3.79 -4.90
C GLU A 309 -8.77 -5.10 -5.43
N THR A 310 -7.45 -5.25 -5.37
CA THR A 310 -6.73 -6.44 -5.85
C THR A 310 -5.80 -7.06 -4.79
N ALA A 311 -5.98 -6.74 -3.53
CA ALA A 311 -5.43 -7.33 -2.29
C ALA A 311 -3.91 -7.24 -1.98
N PRO A 312 -2.96 -6.49 -2.59
CA PRO A 312 -3.09 -5.60 -3.74
C PRO A 312 -2.47 -6.11 -5.04
N LEU A 313 -1.77 -7.27 -5.07
CA LEU A 313 -0.79 -7.65 -6.08
C LEU A 313 -1.39 -8.02 -7.43
N LEU A 314 -1.13 -7.22 -8.46
CA LEU A 314 -1.40 -7.57 -9.85
C LEU A 314 -0.11 -7.89 -10.63
N THR A 315 0.91 -7.05 -10.52
CA THR A 315 2.17 -7.26 -11.23
C THR A 315 3.36 -7.16 -10.30
N ILE A 316 4.46 -7.77 -10.70
CA ILE A 316 5.74 -7.68 -10.03
C ILE A 316 6.87 -7.47 -11.03
N ASN A 317 7.80 -6.59 -10.69
CA ASN A 317 9.02 -6.32 -11.44
C ASN A 317 10.22 -6.50 -10.51
N ARG A 318 10.86 -7.63 -10.66
CA ARG A 318 12.07 -8.03 -9.92
C ARG A 318 13.19 -8.28 -10.93
N THR A 319 14.42 -8.05 -10.53
CA THR A 319 15.60 -8.36 -11.37
C THR A 319 15.55 -9.79 -11.88
N ARG A 320 15.83 -9.96 -13.17
CA ARG A 320 15.92 -11.25 -13.87
C ARG A 320 17.38 -11.53 -14.25
N ALA A 321 17.72 -12.79 -14.44
CA ALA A 321 19.07 -13.21 -14.84
C ALA A 321 19.59 -12.47 -16.09
N GLU A 322 18.69 -12.14 -17.02
CA GLU A 322 19.03 -11.40 -18.24
C GLU A 322 19.42 -9.93 -17.97
N PHE A 323 19.12 -9.42 -16.77
CA PHE A 323 19.47 -8.05 -16.37
C PHE A 323 20.81 -7.96 -15.62
N ASP A 324 21.40 -9.09 -15.24
CA ASP A 324 22.63 -9.11 -14.43
C ASP A 324 23.84 -8.44 -15.17
N ALA A 325 23.86 -8.55 -16.51
CA ALA A 325 24.90 -7.92 -17.33
C ALA A 325 24.65 -6.45 -17.66
N LEU A 326 23.50 -5.88 -17.29
CA LEU A 326 23.17 -4.47 -17.54
C LEU A 326 23.87 -3.56 -16.54
N SER A 327 24.14 -2.32 -16.99
CA SER A 327 24.53 -1.25 -16.05
C SER A 327 23.43 -1.00 -15.03
N PRO A 328 23.73 -0.46 -13.82
CA PRO A 328 22.71 -0.07 -12.85
C PRO A 328 21.65 0.87 -13.43
N ALA A 329 22.04 1.84 -14.27
CA ALA A 329 21.12 2.75 -14.93
C ALA A 329 20.16 2.03 -15.91
N ASP A 330 20.70 1.13 -16.76
CA ASP A 330 19.88 0.34 -17.68
C ASP A 330 18.95 -0.63 -16.93
N ARG A 331 19.43 -1.23 -15.85
CA ARG A 331 18.64 -2.08 -14.97
C ARG A 331 17.51 -1.30 -14.30
N ALA A 332 17.79 -0.11 -13.78
CA ALA A 332 16.78 0.79 -13.22
C ALA A 332 15.70 1.15 -14.23
N GLN A 333 16.08 1.39 -15.49
CA GLN A 333 15.12 1.64 -16.58
C GLN A 333 14.19 0.42 -16.81
N ARG A 334 14.70 -0.81 -16.71
CA ARG A 334 13.88 -2.02 -16.82
C ARG A 334 12.95 -2.18 -15.62
N LEU A 335 13.43 -1.85 -14.42
CA LEU A 335 12.69 -1.96 -13.17
C LEU A 335 11.67 -0.82 -12.96
N SER A 336 11.67 0.25 -13.76
CA SER A 336 10.70 1.35 -13.66
C SER A 336 9.32 0.99 -14.25
N ARG A 337 9.22 -0.11 -15.03
CA ARG A 337 7.92 -0.64 -15.49
C ARG A 337 7.14 -1.21 -14.29
N ALA A 338 5.81 -1.19 -14.37
CA ALA A 338 4.95 -1.76 -13.31
C ALA A 338 5.17 -3.26 -13.10
N GLY A 339 5.63 -3.98 -14.10
CA GLY A 339 6.03 -5.39 -14.01
C GLY A 339 5.19 -6.33 -14.86
N ALA A 340 5.54 -7.62 -14.80
CA ALA A 340 4.79 -8.68 -15.43
C ALA A 340 3.64 -9.17 -14.52
N PRO A 341 2.53 -9.69 -15.06
CA PRO A 341 1.45 -10.26 -14.28
C PRO A 341 1.96 -11.29 -13.26
N ALA A 342 1.53 -11.16 -12.01
CA ALA A 342 1.83 -12.13 -10.98
C ALA A 342 1.14 -13.49 -11.28
N LEU A 343 1.62 -14.55 -10.67
CA LEU A 343 1.05 -15.88 -10.87
C LEU A 343 -0.45 -15.90 -10.56
N GLY A 344 -1.27 -16.37 -11.50
CA GLY A 344 -2.72 -16.41 -11.36
C GLY A 344 -3.45 -15.11 -11.70
N VAL A 345 -2.75 -14.14 -12.29
CA VAL A 345 -3.33 -12.89 -12.78
C VAL A 345 -3.39 -12.88 -14.29
N ASP A 346 -4.60 -12.74 -14.86
CA ASP A 346 -4.84 -12.45 -16.27
C ASP A 346 -5.01 -10.95 -16.45
N MET A 347 -4.10 -10.33 -17.22
CA MET A 347 -4.09 -8.90 -17.48
C MET A 347 -4.12 -8.59 -18.96
N ARG A 348 -4.83 -7.53 -19.31
CA ARG A 348 -4.84 -6.97 -20.66
C ARG A 348 -5.06 -5.46 -20.65
N VAL A 349 -4.91 -4.85 -21.80
CA VAL A 349 -5.26 -3.45 -22.02
C VAL A 349 -6.46 -3.39 -22.97
N SER A 350 -7.51 -2.67 -22.57
CA SER A 350 -8.70 -2.47 -23.40
C SER A 350 -8.40 -1.65 -24.65
N ALA A 351 -9.33 -1.63 -25.60
CA ALA A 351 -9.22 -0.77 -26.79
C ALA A 351 -9.10 0.72 -26.46
N GLN A 352 -9.55 1.13 -25.26
CA GLN A 352 -9.47 2.50 -24.75
C GLN A 352 -8.20 2.76 -23.91
N GLY A 353 -7.25 1.81 -23.90
CA GLY A 353 -5.98 1.95 -23.20
C GLY A 353 -6.05 1.72 -21.68
N GLU A 354 -7.15 1.16 -21.16
CA GLU A 354 -7.28 0.84 -19.74
C GLU A 354 -6.70 -0.51 -19.40
N VAL A 355 -5.97 -0.58 -18.29
CA VAL A 355 -5.49 -1.83 -17.71
C VAL A 355 -6.65 -2.57 -17.05
N LEU A 356 -6.85 -3.81 -17.47
CA LEU A 356 -7.89 -4.72 -16.98
C LEU A 356 -7.24 -5.91 -16.31
N ALA A 357 -7.84 -6.38 -15.20
CA ALA A 357 -7.32 -7.52 -14.46
C ALA A 357 -8.42 -8.53 -14.10
N ARG A 358 -8.09 -9.81 -14.17
CA ARG A 358 -8.93 -10.92 -13.72
C ARG A 358 -8.09 -11.89 -12.90
N SER A 359 -8.48 -12.09 -11.65
CA SER A 359 -7.73 -12.95 -10.72
C SER A 359 -8.56 -13.24 -9.47
N ASN A 360 -8.15 -14.26 -8.71
CA ASN A 360 -8.67 -14.54 -7.38
C ASN A 360 -8.25 -13.50 -6.31
N VAL A 361 -7.40 -12.56 -6.64
CA VAL A 361 -7.05 -11.43 -5.75
C VAL A 361 -8.00 -10.24 -5.90
N VAL A 362 -8.85 -10.23 -6.93
CA VAL A 362 -9.87 -9.18 -7.12
C VAL A 362 -10.93 -9.27 -6.04
N MET A 363 -11.26 -8.12 -5.46
CA MET A 363 -12.21 -7.95 -4.35
C MET A 363 -13.56 -8.65 -4.57
N GLY A 364 -14.24 -8.98 -3.48
CA GLY A 364 -15.65 -9.43 -3.53
C GLY A 364 -16.64 -8.35 -3.96
N GLY A 365 -16.24 -7.08 -3.90
CA GLY A 365 -17.04 -5.92 -4.28
C GLY A 365 -16.84 -4.75 -3.32
N TYR A 366 -17.53 -3.64 -3.58
CA TYR A 366 -17.62 -2.51 -2.66
C TYR A 366 -18.76 -2.73 -1.66
N TRP A 367 -18.46 -2.59 -0.38
CA TRP A 367 -19.40 -2.78 0.71
C TRP A 367 -20.62 -1.87 0.57
N ASN A 368 -21.84 -2.46 0.57
CA ASN A 368 -23.12 -1.76 0.40
C ASN A 368 -23.20 -0.87 -0.86
N GLN A 369 -22.41 -1.16 -1.91
CA GLN A 369 -22.38 -0.36 -3.15
C GLN A 369 -22.39 -1.28 -4.39
N PRO A 370 -23.50 -1.99 -4.67
CA PRO A 370 -23.58 -2.91 -5.80
C PRO A 370 -23.39 -2.24 -7.16
N ASP A 371 -23.91 -1.02 -7.35
CA ASP A 371 -23.75 -0.29 -8.61
C ASP A 371 -22.27 0.06 -8.87
N ALA A 372 -21.56 0.55 -7.85
CA ALA A 372 -20.14 0.83 -7.98
C ALA A 372 -19.30 -0.46 -8.20
N THR A 373 -19.77 -1.59 -7.68
CA THR A 373 -19.15 -2.90 -7.95
C THR A 373 -19.35 -3.29 -9.40
N ALA A 374 -20.57 -3.15 -9.93
CA ALA A 374 -20.89 -3.44 -11.32
C ALA A 374 -20.16 -2.51 -12.32
N GLU A 375 -19.91 -1.25 -11.94
CA GLU A 375 -19.06 -0.34 -12.72
C GLU A 375 -17.60 -0.77 -12.75
N ALA A 376 -17.09 -1.35 -11.67
CA ALA A 376 -15.69 -1.73 -11.57
C ALA A 376 -15.41 -3.14 -12.10
N ILE A 377 -16.39 -4.05 -12.07
CA ILE A 377 -16.24 -5.46 -12.47
C ILE A 377 -17.32 -5.77 -13.50
N HIS A 378 -16.94 -5.81 -14.77
CA HIS A 378 -17.83 -6.15 -15.88
C HIS A 378 -17.05 -6.68 -17.09
N ALA A 379 -17.78 -7.20 -18.07
CA ALA A 379 -17.18 -7.69 -19.31
C ALA A 379 -16.65 -6.52 -20.15
N ASP A 380 -15.46 -6.70 -20.72
CA ASP A 380 -14.92 -5.78 -21.74
C ASP A 380 -15.54 -6.13 -23.11
N GLY A 381 -16.57 -5.38 -23.49
CA GLY A 381 -17.37 -5.59 -24.68
C GLY A 381 -18.65 -6.41 -24.42
N SER A 382 -19.33 -6.82 -25.52
CA SER A 382 -20.67 -7.41 -25.47
C SER A 382 -20.71 -8.90 -25.06
N SER A 383 -19.56 -9.58 -25.03
CA SER A 383 -19.47 -10.99 -24.63
C SER A 383 -18.06 -11.32 -24.14
N GLY A 384 -17.96 -12.02 -23.04
CA GLY A 384 -16.69 -12.42 -22.46
C GLY A 384 -16.76 -12.54 -20.94
N PRO A 385 -15.68 -12.96 -20.28
CA PRO A 385 -15.62 -12.97 -18.84
C PRO A 385 -15.49 -11.54 -18.30
N ASP A 386 -15.94 -11.33 -17.06
CA ASP A 386 -15.78 -10.07 -16.35
C ASP A 386 -14.31 -9.82 -16.01
N TYR A 387 -13.92 -8.57 -16.11
CA TYR A 387 -12.63 -8.04 -15.67
C TYR A 387 -12.85 -6.91 -14.67
N PHE A 388 -11.91 -6.76 -13.77
CA PHE A 388 -11.81 -5.57 -12.96
C PHE A 388 -11.17 -4.45 -13.78
N HIS A 389 -11.87 -3.33 -13.88
CA HIS A 389 -11.46 -2.11 -14.54
C HIS A 389 -10.69 -1.24 -13.55
N THR A 390 -9.37 -1.14 -13.73
CA THR A 390 -8.49 -0.49 -12.75
C THR A 390 -8.63 1.03 -12.71
N GLY A 391 -9.15 1.63 -13.77
CA GLY A 391 -9.16 3.10 -13.96
C GLY A 391 -7.78 3.67 -14.31
N ASP A 392 -6.77 2.83 -14.45
CA ASP A 392 -5.41 3.21 -14.83
C ASP A 392 -5.17 2.94 -16.31
N GLY A 393 -4.61 3.91 -17.02
CA GLY A 393 -4.15 3.73 -18.41
C GLY A 393 -2.78 3.07 -18.44
N GLY A 394 -2.53 2.29 -19.48
CA GLY A 394 -1.23 1.64 -19.61
C GLY A 394 -1.05 0.91 -20.93
N LEU A 395 0.10 0.28 -21.08
CA LEU A 395 0.44 -0.61 -22.18
C LEU A 395 1.11 -1.87 -21.66
N VAL A 396 0.99 -2.93 -22.49
CA VAL A 396 1.74 -4.18 -22.30
C VAL A 396 2.74 -4.27 -23.45
N ASP A 397 4.02 -4.42 -23.12
CA ASP A 397 5.07 -4.57 -24.12
C ASP A 397 5.20 -6.02 -24.61
N HIS A 398 6.14 -6.24 -25.56
CA HIS A 398 6.38 -7.57 -26.13
C HIS A 398 6.95 -8.58 -25.13
N GLU A 399 7.53 -8.13 -24.01
CA GLU A 399 7.99 -8.97 -22.90
C GLU A 399 6.88 -9.27 -21.88
N GLN A 400 5.64 -8.82 -22.14
CA GLN A 400 4.47 -8.91 -21.26
C GLN A 400 4.59 -8.07 -19.99
N TYR A 401 5.41 -7.01 -20.01
CA TYR A 401 5.49 -6.05 -18.92
C TYR A 401 4.48 -4.95 -19.09
N VAL A 402 3.79 -4.63 -18.01
CA VAL A 402 2.86 -3.52 -17.92
C VAL A 402 3.63 -2.24 -17.61
N THR A 403 3.34 -1.18 -18.33
CA THR A 403 3.75 0.19 -17.99
C THR A 403 2.49 1.00 -17.76
N ILE A 404 2.35 1.56 -16.58
CA ILE A 404 1.24 2.47 -16.25
C ILE A 404 1.58 3.85 -16.80
N SER A 405 0.71 4.37 -17.66
CA SER A 405 0.90 5.71 -18.24
C SER A 405 0.35 6.81 -17.36
N ASP A 406 -0.86 6.64 -16.84
CA ASP A 406 -1.50 7.56 -15.88
C ASP A 406 -2.85 6.98 -15.41
N ARG A 407 -3.49 7.63 -14.42
CA ARG A 407 -4.93 7.43 -14.23
C ARG A 407 -5.69 8.12 -15.35
N LYS A 408 -6.73 7.48 -15.87
CA LYS A 408 -7.54 8.06 -16.96
C LYS A 408 -7.93 9.53 -16.69
N LYS A 409 -8.29 9.85 -15.44
CA LYS A 409 -8.65 11.20 -15.00
C LYS A 409 -7.47 12.17 -14.77
N ASP A 410 -6.23 11.69 -14.74
CA ASP A 410 -5.02 12.48 -14.54
C ASP A 410 -4.22 12.68 -15.83
N VAL A 411 -4.55 11.95 -16.90
CA VAL A 411 -3.99 12.19 -18.26
C VAL A 411 -4.21 13.65 -18.64
N ILE A 412 -3.16 14.29 -19.12
CA ILE A 412 -3.20 15.69 -19.57
C ILE A 412 -3.43 15.71 -21.07
N ILE A 413 -4.49 16.37 -21.53
CA ILE A 413 -4.76 16.54 -22.96
C ILE A 413 -4.29 17.92 -23.39
N SER A 414 -3.06 17.98 -23.91
CA SER A 414 -2.44 19.23 -24.34
C SER A 414 -2.38 19.31 -25.87
N GLY A 415 -3.13 20.23 -26.44
CA GLY A 415 -3.19 20.41 -27.90
C GLY A 415 -3.75 19.22 -28.68
N GLY A 416 -4.60 18.41 -28.03
CA GLY A 416 -5.18 17.19 -28.61
C GLY A 416 -4.32 15.94 -28.43
N GLU A 417 -3.15 16.06 -27.82
CA GLU A 417 -2.23 14.95 -27.54
C GLU A 417 -2.31 14.52 -26.07
N ASN A 418 -2.32 13.22 -25.81
CA ASN A 418 -2.25 12.67 -24.47
C ASN A 418 -0.81 12.75 -23.94
N VAL A 419 -0.64 13.43 -22.81
CA VAL A 419 0.65 13.53 -22.11
C VAL A 419 0.56 12.78 -20.80
N SER A 420 1.43 11.79 -20.62
CA SER A 420 1.57 11.07 -19.36
C SER A 420 2.28 11.95 -18.34
N SER A 421 1.61 12.23 -17.22
CA SER A 421 2.22 12.98 -16.13
C SER A 421 3.39 12.23 -15.51
N ILE A 422 3.34 10.90 -15.49
CA ILE A 422 4.40 10.02 -14.94
C ILE A 422 5.68 10.11 -15.79
N GLU A 423 5.56 10.06 -17.11
CA GLU A 423 6.72 10.20 -18.03
C GLU A 423 7.42 11.56 -17.84
N VAL A 424 6.62 12.61 -17.67
CA VAL A 424 7.17 13.96 -17.47
C VAL A 424 7.75 14.10 -16.06
N GLU A 425 7.13 13.50 -15.03
CA GLU A 425 7.68 13.46 -13.66
C GLU A 425 9.05 12.79 -13.63
N ASP A 426 9.23 11.65 -14.29
CA ASP A 426 10.53 10.95 -14.33
C ASP A 426 11.62 11.82 -15.00
N ALA A 427 11.28 12.47 -16.12
CA ALA A 427 12.21 13.35 -16.81
C ALA A 427 12.61 14.57 -15.98
N VAL A 428 11.67 15.22 -15.28
CA VAL A 428 11.94 16.37 -14.41
C VAL A 428 12.73 15.95 -13.16
N PHE A 429 12.34 14.83 -12.54
CA PHE A 429 13.00 14.29 -11.34
C PHE A 429 14.44 13.86 -11.61
N SER A 430 14.79 13.53 -12.84
CA SER A 430 16.16 13.19 -13.21
C SER A 430 17.16 14.36 -13.06
N HIS A 431 16.69 15.61 -12.90
CA HIS A 431 17.56 16.75 -12.59
C HIS A 431 18.12 16.63 -11.16
N PRO A 432 19.44 16.82 -10.93
CA PRO A 432 20.05 16.61 -9.60
C PRO A 432 19.46 17.48 -8.49
N ASP A 433 19.01 18.69 -8.82
CA ASP A 433 18.44 19.64 -7.87
C ASP A 433 16.93 19.50 -7.63
N VAL A 434 16.29 18.50 -8.20
CA VAL A 434 14.88 18.20 -7.96
C VAL A 434 14.76 17.07 -6.94
N ILE A 435 14.06 17.34 -5.83
CA ILE A 435 13.80 16.34 -4.77
C ILE A 435 12.37 15.80 -4.79
N GLU A 436 11.40 16.63 -5.24
CA GLU A 436 10.04 16.17 -5.51
C GLU A 436 9.47 16.88 -6.74
N VAL A 437 8.56 16.18 -7.44
CA VAL A 437 7.82 16.74 -8.57
C VAL A 437 6.43 16.15 -8.66
N ALA A 438 5.48 16.97 -9.04
CA ALA A 438 4.14 16.56 -9.49
C ALA A 438 3.80 17.27 -10.80
N ILE A 439 3.40 16.51 -11.80
CA ILE A 439 2.93 17.06 -13.07
C ILE A 439 1.41 17.06 -13.09
N ILE A 440 0.85 18.22 -13.43
CA ILE A 440 -0.61 18.46 -13.53
C ILE A 440 -0.97 19.15 -14.84
N GLY A 441 -2.20 18.88 -15.30
CA GLY A 441 -2.82 19.67 -16.36
C GLY A 441 -3.53 20.88 -15.77
N VAL A 442 -3.25 22.07 -16.28
CA VAL A 442 -3.95 23.30 -15.91
C VAL A 442 -4.64 23.92 -17.11
N PRO A 443 -5.75 24.67 -16.94
CA PRO A 443 -6.47 25.27 -18.07
C PRO A 443 -5.58 26.20 -18.90
N ASP A 444 -5.66 26.07 -20.22
CA ASP A 444 -4.96 26.92 -21.18
C ASP A 444 -5.82 27.20 -22.38
N GLN A 445 -5.91 28.47 -22.80
CA GLN A 445 -6.77 28.89 -23.91
C GLN A 445 -6.35 28.35 -25.29
N LYS A 446 -5.06 28.09 -25.47
CA LYS A 446 -4.48 27.61 -26.73
C LYS A 446 -4.45 26.09 -26.81
N TRP A 447 -4.11 25.43 -25.71
CA TRP A 447 -3.84 23.99 -25.66
C TRP A 447 -4.95 23.16 -25.04
N GLY A 448 -5.99 23.80 -24.49
CA GLY A 448 -7.02 23.16 -23.66
C GLY A 448 -6.49 22.89 -22.25
N GLU A 449 -5.53 22.00 -22.14
CA GLU A 449 -4.72 21.83 -20.92
C GLU A 449 -3.24 22.10 -21.24
N MET A 450 -2.55 22.77 -20.31
CA MET A 450 -1.10 22.98 -20.33
C MET A 450 -0.43 22.09 -19.30
N VAL A 451 0.67 21.47 -19.69
CA VAL A 451 1.51 20.69 -18.77
C VAL A 451 2.25 21.65 -17.83
N MET A 452 2.02 21.49 -16.53
CA MET A 452 2.64 22.29 -15.48
C MET A 452 3.36 21.38 -14.47
N ALA A 453 4.57 21.77 -14.06
CA ALA A 453 5.34 21.09 -13.03
C ALA A 453 5.28 21.85 -11.71
N LEU A 454 4.91 21.15 -10.63
CA LEU A 454 5.09 21.61 -9.25
C LEU A 454 6.33 20.90 -8.70
N VAL A 455 7.35 21.66 -8.27
CA VAL A 455 8.68 21.12 -7.99
C VAL A 455 9.16 21.57 -6.62
N VAL A 456 9.69 20.63 -5.84
CA VAL A 456 10.46 20.92 -4.63
C VAL A 456 11.94 20.79 -4.97
N LYS A 457 12.70 21.86 -4.73
CA LYS A 457 14.15 21.92 -5.02
C LYS A 457 14.97 21.42 -3.84
N ALA A 458 16.18 20.96 -4.14
CA ALA A 458 17.19 20.70 -3.12
C ALA A 458 17.49 21.98 -2.31
N PRO A 459 17.74 21.88 -1.00
CA PRO A 459 18.07 23.03 -0.16
C PRO A 459 19.24 23.83 -0.71
N GLY A 460 19.05 25.14 -0.87
CA GLY A 460 20.09 26.05 -1.39
C GLY A 460 20.25 26.04 -2.92
N SER A 461 19.47 25.26 -3.66
CA SER A 461 19.52 25.23 -5.13
C SER A 461 19.08 26.56 -5.75
N ALA A 462 19.86 27.06 -6.70
CA ALA A 462 19.56 28.26 -7.50
C ALA A 462 18.78 27.91 -8.79
N LEU A 463 18.37 26.65 -8.98
CA LEU A 463 17.67 26.17 -10.17
C LEU A 463 16.46 27.06 -10.52
N THR A 464 16.41 27.52 -11.76
CA THR A 464 15.35 28.36 -12.29
C THR A 464 14.34 27.56 -13.13
N GLU A 465 13.17 28.13 -13.37
CA GLU A 465 12.13 27.55 -14.24
C GLU A 465 12.68 27.31 -15.66
N ASP A 466 13.33 28.31 -16.24
CA ASP A 466 13.84 28.23 -17.61
C ASP A 466 14.91 27.14 -17.78
N GLU A 467 15.81 26.99 -16.81
CA GLU A 467 16.83 25.95 -16.82
C GLU A 467 16.21 24.56 -16.76
N LEU A 468 15.22 24.35 -15.89
CA LEU A 468 14.57 23.05 -15.75
C LEU A 468 13.69 22.72 -16.97
N ILE A 469 13.02 23.71 -17.57
CA ILE A 469 12.31 23.53 -18.84
C ILE A 469 13.27 23.17 -19.95
N ALA A 470 14.42 23.86 -20.05
CA ALA A 470 15.44 23.56 -21.04
C ALA A 470 16.01 22.13 -20.84
N TYR A 471 16.31 21.75 -19.60
CA TYR A 471 16.73 20.40 -19.27
C TYR A 471 15.73 19.33 -19.72
N THR A 472 14.44 19.54 -19.45
CA THR A 472 13.37 18.62 -19.82
C THR A 472 13.24 18.47 -21.35
N LYS A 473 13.44 19.56 -22.11
CA LYS A 473 13.39 19.54 -23.58
C LYS A 473 14.48 18.67 -24.23
N HIS A 474 15.56 18.39 -23.54
CA HIS A 474 16.59 17.45 -24.02
C HIS A 474 16.18 15.98 -23.84
N LYS A 475 15.15 15.71 -23.05
CA LYS A 475 14.72 14.35 -22.71
C LYS A 475 13.36 13.97 -23.29
N LEU A 476 12.49 14.95 -23.52
CA LEU A 476 11.12 14.75 -23.99
C LEU A 476 10.79 15.55 -25.24
N ALA A 477 9.84 15.03 -26.01
CA ALA A 477 9.26 15.79 -27.12
C ALA A 477 8.66 17.10 -26.62
N GLY A 478 8.78 18.18 -27.38
CA GLY A 478 8.44 19.54 -26.96
C GLY A 478 7.00 19.75 -26.48
N TYR A 479 6.04 18.96 -26.98
CA TYR A 479 4.63 19.04 -26.54
C TYR A 479 4.41 18.43 -25.16
N LYS A 480 5.24 17.47 -24.75
CA LYS A 480 5.23 16.84 -23.41
C LYS A 480 5.89 17.71 -22.33
N CYS A 481 6.82 18.58 -22.73
CA CYS A 481 7.58 19.39 -21.76
C CYS A 481 6.67 20.35 -21.00
N PRO A 482 6.88 20.54 -19.69
CA PRO A 482 6.21 21.57 -18.92
C PRO A 482 6.37 22.94 -19.58
N LYS A 483 5.30 23.70 -19.64
CA LYS A 483 5.30 25.09 -20.14
C LYS A 483 5.45 26.09 -19.00
N ARG A 484 5.20 25.62 -17.77
CA ARG A 484 5.33 26.39 -16.53
C ARG A 484 5.83 25.48 -15.42
N ILE A 485 6.70 26.01 -14.59
CA ILE A 485 7.17 25.35 -13.37
C ILE A 485 6.87 26.28 -12.20
N GLU A 486 6.33 25.70 -11.13
CA GLU A 486 6.14 26.40 -9.88
C GLU A 486 6.91 25.68 -8.78
N PHE A 487 7.82 26.40 -8.14
CA PHE A 487 8.57 25.87 -7.01
C PHE A 487 7.74 25.96 -5.72
N ARG A 488 7.75 24.88 -4.96
CA ARG A 488 7.00 24.68 -3.71
C ARG A 488 7.95 24.22 -2.62
N ASP A 489 7.55 24.46 -1.35
CA ASP A 489 8.26 23.91 -0.20
C ASP A 489 7.88 22.43 0.02
N GLU A 490 6.64 22.06 -0.28
CA GLU A 490 6.12 20.70 -0.15
C GLU A 490 5.01 20.41 -1.17
N LEU A 491 4.73 19.14 -1.39
CA LEU A 491 3.62 18.66 -2.25
C LEU A 491 2.59 17.89 -1.42
N ALA A 492 1.30 18.10 -1.72
CA ALA A 492 0.19 17.41 -1.05
C ALA A 492 0.25 15.90 -1.27
N ARG A 493 0.27 15.12 -0.18
CA ARG A 493 0.36 13.66 -0.19
C ARG A 493 -0.74 13.01 0.63
N THR A 494 -1.05 11.76 0.29
CA THR A 494 -1.87 10.89 1.14
C THR A 494 -1.06 10.43 2.36
N ALA A 495 -1.75 9.82 3.32
CA ALA A 495 -1.15 9.15 4.46
C ALA A 495 -0.09 8.09 4.11
N THR A 496 -0.19 7.50 2.93
CA THR A 496 0.75 6.50 2.41
C THR A 496 1.86 7.10 1.56
N GLY A 497 1.99 8.43 1.53
CA GLY A 497 3.02 9.15 0.77
C GLY A 497 2.70 9.36 -0.72
N LYS A 498 1.52 8.96 -1.20
CA LYS A 498 1.09 9.14 -2.59
C LYS A 498 0.69 10.59 -2.85
N LEU A 499 1.16 11.16 -3.97
CA LEU A 499 0.77 12.52 -4.41
C LEU A 499 -0.75 12.63 -4.60
N GLN A 500 -1.34 13.70 -4.08
CA GLN A 500 -2.75 14.03 -4.27
C GLN A 500 -2.91 15.05 -5.41
N LYS A 501 -2.66 14.60 -6.66
CA LYS A 501 -2.71 15.47 -7.84
C LYS A 501 -4.01 16.28 -7.97
N PHE A 502 -5.14 15.72 -7.53
CA PHE A 502 -6.41 16.43 -7.54
C PHE A 502 -6.37 17.69 -6.65
N LYS A 503 -5.80 17.62 -5.45
CA LYS A 503 -5.64 18.79 -4.56
C LYS A 503 -4.64 19.80 -5.11
N LEU A 504 -3.56 19.29 -5.71
CA LEU A 504 -2.55 20.15 -6.34
C LEU A 504 -3.11 20.89 -7.55
N ARG A 505 -4.04 20.29 -8.27
CA ARG A 505 -4.68 20.84 -9.47
C ARG A 505 -5.85 21.77 -9.17
N GLU A 506 -6.61 21.49 -8.11
CA GLU A 506 -7.85 22.20 -7.74
C GLU A 506 -7.73 23.72 -7.80
N PRO A 507 -6.70 24.40 -7.25
CA PRO A 507 -6.59 25.87 -7.27
C PRO A 507 -6.58 26.48 -8.67
N TYR A 508 -6.12 25.75 -9.68
CA TYR A 508 -6.02 26.23 -11.07
C TYR A 508 -7.30 26.04 -11.87
N TRP A 509 -8.22 25.18 -11.38
CA TRP A 509 -9.48 24.86 -12.05
C TRP A 509 -10.69 25.63 -11.50
N VAL A 510 -10.48 26.51 -10.53
CA VAL A 510 -11.56 27.36 -9.99
C VAL A 510 -12.17 28.19 -11.12
N GLY A 511 -13.48 28.00 -11.40
CA GLY A 511 -14.18 28.69 -12.47
C GLY A 511 -14.03 28.08 -13.88
N HIS A 512 -13.36 26.95 -13.99
CA HIS A 512 -13.22 26.20 -15.24
C HIS A 512 -13.83 24.79 -15.11
N SER A 513 -14.46 24.28 -16.18
CA SER A 513 -14.87 22.88 -16.26
C SER A 513 -13.78 22.08 -16.99
N ARG A 514 -13.34 20.96 -16.42
CA ARG A 514 -12.42 20.05 -17.09
C ARG A 514 -13.15 19.29 -18.19
N GLN A 515 -12.58 19.25 -19.41
CA GLN A 515 -13.20 18.58 -20.57
C GLN A 515 -12.88 17.06 -20.62
N VAL A 516 -12.08 16.53 -19.70
CA VAL A 516 -11.71 15.12 -19.64
C VAL A 516 -12.55 14.45 -18.56
N ASN A 517 -13.39 13.51 -18.96
CA ASN A 517 -14.15 12.61 -18.08
C ASN A 517 -13.40 11.28 -17.95
#